data_123059f9b53d31249588f11a74c2b8e6
#
_entry.id   123059f9b53d31249588f11a74c2b8e6
#
_cell.length_a   1.000
_cell.length_b   1.000
_cell.length_c   1.000
_cell.angle_alpha   90.00
_cell.angle_beta   90.00
_cell.angle_gamma   90.00
#
_symmetry.space_group_name_H-M   'P 1'
#
loop_
_entity.id
_entity.type
_entity.pdbx_description
1 polymer ?
#
loop_
_entity_poly.entity_id
_entity_poly.type
_entity_poly.pdbx_seq_one_letter_code
_entity_poly.pdbx_strand_id
1 'polypeptide(L)'
;IEQDMIHIGADFLDLPEKGRVAMLRQVADLNINKLLLPRFVKKGNRLKMEYSCLLSESHPHKIYEILQNICYIGDKYDDEFCSKFHATRCYKPQVTARPEDTQSRVYDAIQTLGHSALEAVKEYNGQRRYGYSWNILKIVFYQISYFACPQGQLSNEFDKAVDDMNEELPVQELVAKGTEFLEKLLAMPKEKVLEDIYSVDVLISPKRASSLQNIQENFEEVYEEATGAIQSKDFERAAVRITCKFYEAYFYNDMQDDINAVLVKALKEAAEKPFEEAANILYTAIDNIMEGELEPDYGVFDAMDNPIAKQMMEQASATAAAMQEKMTETMGSEDIQAIQKKMAEAMEHGNMAEYMKLAGELQQKMMGGMFNF
;
A
#
# COMPACT_ATOMS: atom_id res chain seq x y z
N ILE A 1 26.86 -7.39 -4.89
CA ILE A 1 27.23 -7.62 -6.31
C ILE A 1 28.59 -8.29 -6.29
N GLU A 2 28.69 -9.45 -6.91
CA GLU A 2 29.94 -10.21 -7.01
C GLU A 2 30.11 -10.68 -8.46
N GLN A 3 31.31 -10.47 -9.04
CA GLN A 3 31.67 -10.95 -10.39
C GLN A 3 30.60 -10.65 -11.47
N ASP A 4 30.11 -9.40 -11.52
CA ASP A 4 29.06 -8.94 -12.42
C ASP A 4 27.69 -9.65 -12.22
N MET A 5 27.50 -10.32 -11.09
CA MET A 5 26.24 -10.92 -10.68
C MET A 5 25.57 -10.12 -9.56
N ILE A 6 24.26 -9.96 -9.65
CA ILE A 6 23.43 -9.51 -8.55
C ILE A 6 22.85 -10.71 -7.84
N HIS A 7 23.04 -10.79 -6.53
CA HIS A 7 22.42 -11.77 -5.66
C HIS A 7 21.49 -11.05 -4.69
N ILE A 8 20.25 -11.48 -4.65
CA ILE A 8 19.23 -10.99 -3.71
C ILE A 8 18.74 -12.21 -2.95
N GLY A 9 18.69 -12.13 -1.63
CA GLY A 9 18.22 -13.25 -0.84
C GLY A 9 17.86 -12.87 0.56
N ALA A 10 16.91 -13.61 1.14
CA ALA A 10 16.49 -13.52 2.52
C ALA A 10 16.43 -14.91 3.16
N ASP A 11 16.93 -15.02 4.38
CA ASP A 11 16.67 -16.18 5.22
C ASP A 11 15.18 -16.17 5.59
N PHE A 12 14.54 -17.34 5.49
CA PHE A 12 13.10 -17.42 5.76
C PHE A 12 12.83 -18.22 7.04
N LEU A 13 12.82 -19.54 6.99
CA LEU A 13 12.49 -20.39 8.12
C LEU A 13 13.39 -21.65 8.14
N ASP A 14 13.57 -22.22 9.33
CA ASP A 14 14.12 -23.54 9.47
C ASP A 14 13.00 -24.60 9.39
N LEU A 15 13.26 -25.67 8.64
CA LEU A 15 12.30 -26.72 8.37
C LEU A 15 11.99 -27.52 9.66
N PRO A 16 10.73 -27.86 9.92
CA PRO A 16 10.33 -28.63 11.07
C PRO A 16 10.85 -30.09 10.96
N GLU A 17 10.96 -30.76 12.08
CA GLU A 17 11.27 -32.21 12.11
C GLU A 17 10.09 -33.04 11.58
N LYS A 18 8.86 -32.67 11.97
CA LYS A 18 7.61 -33.32 11.54
C LYS A 18 6.84 -32.39 10.61
N GLY A 19 6.12 -32.94 9.63
CA GLY A 19 5.34 -32.13 8.68
C GLY A 19 6.14 -31.52 7.51
N ARG A 20 7.45 -31.77 7.44
CA ARG A 20 8.36 -31.22 6.41
C ARG A 20 7.87 -31.40 4.98
N VAL A 21 7.31 -32.57 4.65
CA VAL A 21 6.85 -32.86 3.28
C VAL A 21 5.62 -32.01 2.94
N ALA A 22 4.70 -31.81 3.88
CA ALA A 22 3.52 -30.96 3.67
C ALA A 22 3.94 -29.50 3.47
N MET A 23 4.85 -29.00 4.29
CA MET A 23 5.42 -27.66 4.15
C MET A 23 6.12 -27.48 2.80
N LEU A 24 6.97 -28.42 2.39
CA LEU A 24 7.68 -28.34 1.10
C LEU A 24 6.76 -28.45 -0.12
N ARG A 25 5.61 -29.11 -0.01
CA ARG A 25 4.58 -29.06 -1.06
C ARG A 25 3.98 -27.67 -1.21
N GLN A 26 3.66 -27.02 -0.11
CA GLN A 26 3.17 -25.63 -0.14
C GLN A 26 4.26 -24.68 -0.66
N VAL A 27 5.52 -24.86 -0.27
CA VAL A 27 6.67 -24.12 -0.84
C VAL A 27 6.78 -24.30 -2.35
N ALA A 28 6.59 -25.52 -2.86
CA ALA A 28 6.60 -25.77 -4.29
C ALA A 28 5.45 -25.05 -5.01
N ASP A 29 4.26 -25.04 -4.41
CA ASP A 29 3.11 -24.32 -4.93
C ASP A 29 3.38 -22.79 -4.97
N LEU A 30 3.93 -22.22 -3.90
CA LEU A 30 4.32 -20.80 -3.87
C LEU A 30 5.34 -20.45 -4.95
N ASN A 31 6.33 -21.32 -5.18
CA ASN A 31 7.34 -21.15 -6.24
C ASN A 31 6.73 -21.12 -7.65
N ILE A 32 5.59 -21.78 -7.85
CA ILE A 32 4.93 -21.86 -9.16
C ILE A 32 3.92 -20.73 -9.33
N ASN A 33 3.11 -20.47 -8.29
CA ASN A 33 1.90 -19.70 -8.44
C ASN A 33 1.97 -18.26 -7.84
N LYS A 34 2.93 -18.00 -6.94
CA LYS A 34 3.00 -16.73 -6.21
C LYS A 34 4.30 -15.96 -6.39
N LEU A 35 5.42 -16.66 -6.53
CA LEU A 35 6.72 -16.02 -6.73
C LEU A 35 6.97 -15.83 -8.23
N LEU A 36 7.24 -14.59 -8.63
CA LEU A 36 7.49 -14.23 -10.03
C LEU A 36 8.90 -14.64 -10.49
N LEU A 37 9.92 -14.05 -9.88
CA LEU A 37 11.32 -14.28 -10.19
C LEU A 37 12.10 -14.95 -9.04
N PRO A 38 11.95 -14.49 -7.78
CA PRO A 38 12.57 -15.18 -6.64
C PRO A 38 12.06 -16.61 -6.51
N ARG A 39 12.82 -17.44 -5.81
CA ARG A 39 12.41 -18.82 -5.50
C ARG A 39 12.77 -19.17 -4.07
N PHE A 40 11.91 -19.93 -3.42
CA PHE A 40 12.29 -20.64 -2.22
C PHE A 40 13.29 -21.75 -2.57
N VAL A 41 14.43 -21.71 -1.91
CA VAL A 41 15.52 -22.67 -2.06
C VAL A 41 15.81 -23.29 -0.71
N LYS A 42 15.95 -24.63 -0.70
CA LYS A 42 16.35 -25.37 0.51
C LYS A 42 17.87 -25.46 0.58
N LYS A 43 18.48 -24.88 1.63
CA LYS A 43 19.90 -25.00 1.94
C LYS A 43 20.09 -25.67 3.31
N GLY A 44 20.47 -26.94 3.30
CA GLY A 44 20.54 -27.75 4.53
C GLY A 44 19.15 -27.93 5.16
N ASN A 45 18.95 -27.41 6.37
CA ASN A 45 17.65 -27.41 7.08
C ASN A 45 16.89 -26.07 6.91
N ARG A 46 17.46 -25.08 6.22
CA ARG A 46 16.90 -23.74 6.06
C ARG A 46 16.23 -23.55 4.71
N LEU A 47 15.10 -22.87 4.71
CA LEU A 47 14.51 -22.26 3.53
C LEU A 47 15.00 -20.82 3.40
N LYS A 48 15.34 -20.44 2.18
CA LYS A 48 15.70 -19.07 1.80
C LYS A 48 14.89 -18.69 0.58
N MET A 49 14.61 -17.41 0.42
CA MET A 49 14.17 -16.84 -0.85
C MET A 49 15.38 -16.26 -1.56
N GLU A 50 15.62 -16.65 -2.81
CA GLU A 50 16.80 -16.23 -3.56
C GLU A 50 16.46 -15.88 -5.00
N TYR A 51 17.20 -14.92 -5.52
CA TYR A 51 17.24 -14.55 -6.93
C TYR A 51 18.67 -14.13 -7.31
N SER A 52 19.08 -14.50 -8.53
CA SER A 52 20.38 -14.07 -9.07
C SER A 52 20.28 -13.82 -10.57
N CYS A 53 20.93 -12.76 -11.04
CA CYS A 53 21.07 -12.47 -12.47
C CYS A 53 22.37 -11.72 -12.76
N LEU A 54 22.75 -11.63 -14.04
CA LEU A 54 23.83 -10.76 -14.47
C LEU A 54 23.46 -9.29 -14.23
N LEU A 55 24.44 -8.47 -13.88
CA LEU A 55 24.27 -7.03 -13.72
C LEU A 55 23.73 -6.39 -15.01
N SER A 56 24.21 -6.87 -16.18
CA SER A 56 23.76 -6.42 -17.49
C SER A 56 22.29 -6.77 -17.82
N GLU A 57 21.71 -7.73 -17.10
CA GLU A 57 20.31 -8.16 -17.25
C GLU A 57 19.40 -7.56 -16.18
N SER A 58 19.95 -6.71 -15.31
CA SER A 58 19.21 -6.08 -14.23
C SER A 58 18.73 -4.68 -14.62
N HIS A 59 17.69 -4.23 -13.89
CA HIS A 59 17.13 -2.89 -14.00
C HIS A 59 16.59 -2.48 -12.62
N PRO A 60 16.65 -1.21 -12.21
CA PRO A 60 16.17 -0.77 -10.90
C PRO A 60 14.75 -1.24 -10.58
N HIS A 61 13.80 -1.13 -11.50
CA HIS A 61 12.42 -1.63 -11.30
C HIS A 61 12.38 -3.14 -11.09
N LYS A 62 13.16 -3.91 -11.84
CA LYS A 62 13.27 -5.37 -11.65
C LYS A 62 13.77 -5.72 -10.24
N ILE A 63 14.78 -5.00 -9.75
CA ILE A 63 15.29 -5.21 -8.39
C ILE A 63 14.24 -4.85 -7.35
N TYR A 64 13.54 -3.74 -7.53
CA TYR A 64 12.45 -3.32 -6.65
C TYR A 64 11.34 -4.37 -6.57
N GLU A 65 10.84 -4.85 -7.72
CA GLU A 65 9.82 -5.89 -7.80
C GLU A 65 10.25 -7.21 -7.12
N ILE A 66 11.53 -7.58 -7.26
CA ILE A 66 12.06 -8.76 -6.59
C ILE A 66 12.07 -8.59 -5.08
N LEU A 67 12.52 -7.43 -4.59
CA LEU A 67 12.53 -7.12 -3.16
C LEU A 67 11.10 -7.07 -2.60
N GLN A 68 10.18 -6.41 -3.30
CA GLN A 68 8.76 -6.34 -2.91
C GLN A 68 8.15 -7.75 -2.82
N ASN A 69 8.39 -8.59 -3.82
CA ASN A 69 7.85 -9.95 -3.86
C ASN A 69 8.43 -10.82 -2.72
N ILE A 70 9.73 -10.68 -2.40
CA ILE A 70 10.36 -11.37 -1.27
C ILE A 70 9.77 -10.89 0.06
N CYS A 71 9.65 -9.57 0.26
CA CYS A 71 9.11 -9.00 1.49
C CYS A 71 7.65 -9.43 1.70
N TYR A 72 6.80 -9.26 0.68
CA TYR A 72 5.39 -9.59 0.75
C TYR A 72 5.13 -11.08 1.00
N ILE A 73 5.79 -11.96 0.24
CA ILE A 73 5.59 -13.41 0.38
C ILE A 73 6.24 -13.92 1.67
N GLY A 74 7.37 -13.35 2.08
CA GLY A 74 8.02 -13.69 3.34
C GLY A 74 7.14 -13.39 4.54
N ASP A 75 6.63 -12.18 4.63
CA ASP A 75 5.74 -11.72 5.70
C ASP A 75 4.42 -12.48 5.71
N LYS A 76 3.80 -12.66 4.55
CA LYS A 76 2.51 -13.35 4.43
C LYS A 76 2.54 -14.80 4.91
N TYR A 77 3.65 -15.52 4.74
CA TYR A 77 3.70 -16.96 4.97
C TYR A 77 4.56 -17.41 6.16
N ASP A 78 5.32 -16.54 6.80
CA ASP A 78 6.18 -16.97 7.92
C ASP A 78 5.35 -17.39 9.15
N ASP A 79 4.33 -16.62 9.51
CA ASP A 79 3.41 -16.93 10.61
C ASP A 79 2.56 -18.17 10.31
N GLU A 80 2.03 -18.29 9.10
CA GLU A 80 1.28 -19.48 8.68
C GLU A 80 2.16 -20.73 8.78
N PHE A 81 3.40 -20.67 8.33
CA PHE A 81 4.29 -21.83 8.35
C PHE A 81 4.74 -22.19 9.77
N CYS A 82 4.93 -21.20 10.64
CA CYS A 82 5.21 -21.43 12.06
C CYS A 82 4.02 -22.08 12.77
N SER A 83 2.81 -21.59 12.55
CA SER A 83 1.61 -22.13 13.21
C SER A 83 1.17 -23.48 12.66
N LYS A 84 1.12 -23.62 11.33
CA LYS A 84 0.59 -24.82 10.65
C LYS A 84 1.56 -25.99 10.61
N PHE A 85 2.85 -25.73 10.39
CA PHE A 85 3.87 -26.76 10.21
C PHE A 85 4.86 -26.85 11.35
N HIS A 86 4.78 -25.94 12.34
CA HIS A 86 5.76 -25.81 13.42
C HIS A 86 7.18 -25.53 12.91
N ALA A 87 7.30 -24.76 11.83
CA ALA A 87 8.55 -24.22 11.37
C ALA A 87 9.11 -23.22 12.38
N THR A 88 10.42 -23.01 12.36
CA THR A 88 11.08 -22.11 13.32
C THR A 88 11.67 -20.92 12.57
N ARG A 89 11.43 -19.70 13.07
CA ARG A 89 12.08 -18.51 12.54
C ARG A 89 13.58 -18.57 12.77
N CYS A 90 14.36 -18.29 11.74
CA CYS A 90 15.81 -18.15 11.82
C CYS A 90 16.27 -16.72 12.14
N TYR A 91 15.33 -15.82 12.39
CA TYR A 91 15.53 -14.43 12.76
C TYR A 91 14.59 -14.06 13.92
N LYS A 92 14.88 -12.93 14.56
CA LYS A 92 13.99 -12.33 15.55
C LYS A 92 13.22 -11.20 14.89
N PRO A 93 11.88 -11.24 14.82
CA PRO A 93 11.09 -10.15 14.28
C PRO A 93 11.37 -8.84 15.05
N GLN A 94 11.55 -7.75 14.32
CA GLN A 94 11.69 -6.42 14.91
C GLN A 94 10.30 -5.78 14.96
N VAL A 95 9.64 -5.96 16.10
CA VAL A 95 8.29 -5.43 16.33
C VAL A 95 8.30 -4.46 17.50
N THR A 96 7.49 -3.42 17.41
CA THR A 96 7.30 -2.45 18.48
C THR A 96 5.86 -2.54 18.98
N ALA A 97 5.68 -2.97 20.21
CA ALA A 97 4.36 -3.01 20.85
C ALA A 97 3.77 -1.58 20.88
N ARG A 98 2.50 -1.44 20.52
CA ARG A 98 1.80 -0.17 20.69
C ARG A 98 1.54 0.09 22.18
N PRO A 99 1.41 1.36 22.62
CA PRO A 99 1.04 1.70 23.98
C PRO A 99 -0.25 0.99 24.39
N GLU A 100 -0.34 0.56 25.66
CA GLU A 100 -1.46 -0.25 26.19
C GLU A 100 -2.82 0.45 26.04
N ASP A 101 -2.85 1.77 26.24
CA ASP A 101 -4.06 2.58 26.01
C ASP A 101 -4.50 2.58 24.55
N THR A 102 -3.55 2.62 23.63
CA THR A 102 -3.81 2.53 22.19
C THR A 102 -4.32 1.15 21.82
N GLN A 103 -3.70 0.07 22.33
CA GLN A 103 -4.17 -1.29 22.11
C GLN A 103 -5.60 -1.48 22.61
N SER A 104 -5.92 -0.97 23.82
CA SER A 104 -7.27 -1.05 24.37
C SER A 104 -8.28 -0.31 23.50
N ARG A 105 -7.97 0.91 23.08
CA ARG A 105 -8.86 1.69 22.18
C ARG A 105 -9.07 1.01 20.84
N VAL A 106 -8.03 0.41 20.26
CA VAL A 106 -8.14 -0.35 19.00
C VAL A 106 -9.06 -1.55 19.18
N TYR A 107 -8.89 -2.32 20.26
CA TYR A 107 -9.76 -3.47 20.55
C TYR A 107 -11.22 -3.05 20.74
N ASP A 108 -11.47 -2.01 21.55
CA ASP A 108 -12.80 -1.50 21.81
C ASP A 108 -13.47 -0.97 20.53
N ALA A 109 -12.71 -0.34 19.64
CA ALA A 109 -13.20 0.10 18.33
C ALA A 109 -13.56 -1.09 17.41
N ILE A 110 -12.74 -2.16 17.40
CA ILE A 110 -13.05 -3.41 16.66
C ILE A 110 -14.38 -3.98 17.16
N GLN A 111 -14.56 -4.10 18.48
CA GLN A 111 -15.79 -4.64 19.07
C GLN A 111 -17.00 -3.77 18.73
N THR A 112 -16.89 -2.46 18.88
CA THR A 112 -17.99 -1.51 18.61
C THR A 112 -18.43 -1.55 17.15
N LEU A 113 -17.48 -1.40 16.24
CA LEU A 113 -17.76 -1.42 14.79
C LEU A 113 -18.30 -2.77 14.33
N GLY A 114 -17.69 -3.86 14.82
CA GLY A 114 -18.11 -5.20 14.46
C GLY A 114 -19.54 -5.52 14.91
N HIS A 115 -19.91 -5.19 16.16
CA HIS A 115 -21.27 -5.39 16.65
C HIS A 115 -22.28 -4.52 15.88
N SER A 116 -21.97 -3.25 15.65
CA SER A 116 -22.85 -2.36 14.87
C SER A 116 -23.04 -2.88 13.43
N ALA A 117 -21.99 -3.42 12.82
CA ALA A 117 -22.10 -4.02 11.49
C ALA A 117 -22.98 -5.28 11.48
N LEU A 118 -22.85 -6.17 12.48
CA LEU A 118 -23.72 -7.36 12.58
C LEU A 118 -25.19 -6.99 12.78
N GLU A 119 -25.49 -5.95 13.55
CA GLU A 119 -26.86 -5.42 13.70
C GLU A 119 -27.40 -4.91 12.36
N ALA A 120 -26.63 -4.10 11.64
CA ALA A 120 -27.02 -3.59 10.32
C ALA A 120 -27.21 -4.73 9.30
N VAL A 121 -26.30 -5.71 9.27
CA VAL A 121 -26.41 -6.91 8.41
C VAL A 121 -27.69 -7.68 8.71
N LYS A 122 -28.04 -7.86 9.98
CA LYS A 122 -29.28 -8.53 10.40
C LYS A 122 -30.52 -7.78 9.90
N GLU A 123 -30.52 -6.45 9.99
CA GLU A 123 -31.60 -5.61 9.52
C GLU A 123 -31.78 -5.71 8.00
N TYR A 124 -30.69 -5.49 7.23
CA TYR A 124 -30.72 -5.55 5.77
C TYR A 124 -31.07 -6.95 5.24
N ASN A 125 -30.58 -8.01 5.90
CA ASN A 125 -30.96 -9.38 5.56
C ASN A 125 -32.45 -9.64 5.79
N GLY A 126 -33.03 -9.11 6.87
CA GLY A 126 -34.45 -9.13 7.15
C GLY A 126 -35.31 -8.48 6.04
N GLN A 127 -34.76 -7.45 5.42
CA GLN A 127 -35.36 -6.73 4.28
C GLN A 127 -34.99 -7.36 2.91
N ARG A 128 -34.21 -8.46 2.89
CA ARG A 128 -33.63 -9.09 1.69
C ARG A 128 -32.72 -8.16 0.85
N ARG A 129 -32.12 -7.15 1.46
CA ARG A 129 -31.21 -6.19 0.84
C ARG A 129 -29.73 -6.67 1.00
N TYR A 130 -29.45 -7.88 0.54
CA TYR A 130 -28.16 -8.55 0.72
C TYR A 130 -26.96 -7.77 0.13
N GLY A 131 -27.17 -6.98 -0.92
CA GLY A 131 -26.14 -6.11 -1.47
C GLY A 131 -25.66 -5.04 -0.47
N TYR A 132 -26.57 -4.52 0.37
CA TYR A 132 -26.18 -3.61 1.46
C TYR A 132 -25.43 -4.35 2.56
N SER A 133 -25.89 -5.52 2.97
CA SER A 133 -25.16 -6.37 3.93
C SER A 133 -23.74 -6.67 3.47
N TRP A 134 -23.56 -6.97 2.19
CA TRP A 134 -22.26 -7.19 1.57
C TRP A 134 -21.37 -5.96 1.65
N ASN A 135 -21.89 -4.76 1.31
CA ASN A 135 -21.14 -3.51 1.42
C ASN A 135 -20.76 -3.19 2.88
N ILE A 136 -21.69 -3.35 3.84
CA ILE A 136 -21.43 -3.09 5.27
C ILE A 136 -20.30 -3.99 5.79
N LEU A 137 -20.29 -5.28 5.46
CA LEU A 137 -19.22 -6.19 5.84
C LEU A 137 -17.87 -5.77 5.23
N LYS A 138 -17.84 -5.42 3.95
CA LYS A 138 -16.62 -4.90 3.31
C LYS A 138 -16.13 -3.62 3.97
N ILE A 139 -17.03 -2.66 4.23
CA ILE A 139 -16.68 -1.40 4.90
C ILE A 139 -16.01 -1.71 6.24
N VAL A 140 -16.61 -2.54 7.08
CA VAL A 140 -16.06 -2.82 8.41
C VAL A 140 -14.71 -3.55 8.35
N PHE A 141 -14.52 -4.48 7.39
CA PHE A 141 -13.24 -5.14 7.21
C PHE A 141 -12.14 -4.17 6.79
N TYR A 142 -12.43 -3.30 5.83
CA TYR A 142 -11.51 -2.26 5.39
C TYR A 142 -11.22 -1.24 6.49
N GLN A 143 -12.24 -0.81 7.26
CA GLN A 143 -12.05 0.13 8.37
C GLN A 143 -11.16 -0.47 9.45
N ILE A 144 -11.41 -1.72 9.88
CA ILE A 144 -10.58 -2.38 10.88
C ILE A 144 -9.15 -2.54 10.36
N SER A 145 -8.98 -2.97 9.11
CA SER A 145 -7.65 -3.06 8.50
C SER A 145 -6.92 -1.71 8.46
N TYR A 146 -7.66 -0.61 8.24
CA TYR A 146 -7.11 0.74 8.20
C TYR A 146 -6.63 1.24 9.55
N PHE A 147 -7.48 1.22 10.59
CA PHE A 147 -7.11 1.81 11.88
C PHE A 147 -6.35 0.86 12.80
N ALA A 148 -6.63 -0.43 12.75
CA ALA A 148 -5.92 -1.41 13.56
C ALA A 148 -4.57 -1.79 12.96
N CYS A 149 -4.43 -1.74 11.62
CA CYS A 149 -3.25 -2.20 10.88
C CYS A 149 -2.78 -3.55 11.43
N PRO A 150 -3.62 -4.58 11.39
CA PRO A 150 -3.26 -5.89 11.92
C PRO A 150 -2.04 -6.44 11.17
N GLN A 151 -1.22 -7.20 11.87
CA GLN A 151 -0.03 -7.85 11.35
C GLN A 151 -0.20 -9.37 11.42
N GLY A 152 0.78 -10.10 10.92
CA GLY A 152 0.89 -11.54 11.12
C GLY A 152 -0.35 -12.33 10.66
N GLN A 153 -0.79 -13.26 11.52
CA GLN A 153 -1.91 -14.15 11.21
C GLN A 153 -3.23 -13.41 11.03
N LEU A 154 -3.49 -12.38 11.85
CA LEU A 154 -4.73 -11.60 11.77
C LEU A 154 -4.82 -10.83 10.45
N SER A 155 -3.72 -10.25 9.97
CA SER A 155 -3.65 -9.61 8.64
C SER A 155 -4.04 -10.59 7.53
N ASN A 156 -3.48 -11.80 7.55
CA ASN A 156 -3.80 -12.84 6.58
C ASN A 156 -5.28 -13.30 6.65
N GLU A 157 -5.87 -13.31 7.85
CA GLU A 157 -7.30 -13.62 8.01
C GLU A 157 -8.19 -12.52 7.43
N PHE A 158 -7.80 -11.24 7.56
CA PHE A 158 -8.51 -10.13 6.90
C PHE A 158 -8.38 -10.18 5.38
N ASP A 159 -7.18 -10.39 4.85
CA ASP A 159 -6.94 -10.56 3.41
C ASP A 159 -7.85 -11.65 2.86
N LYS A 160 -7.87 -12.82 3.52
CA LYS A 160 -8.71 -13.94 3.12
C LYS A 160 -10.19 -13.60 3.19
N ALA A 161 -10.64 -12.92 4.26
CA ALA A 161 -12.05 -12.54 4.39
C ALA A 161 -12.48 -11.59 3.27
N VAL A 162 -11.62 -10.64 2.88
CA VAL A 162 -11.86 -9.74 1.75
C VAL A 162 -11.88 -10.51 0.43
N ASP A 163 -10.96 -11.45 0.21
CA ASP A 163 -10.92 -12.30 -0.98
C ASP A 163 -12.19 -13.16 -1.06
N ASP A 164 -12.58 -13.80 0.04
CA ASP A 164 -13.81 -14.61 0.12
C ASP A 164 -15.08 -13.80 -0.18
N MET A 165 -15.11 -12.49 0.16
CA MET A 165 -16.21 -11.56 -0.17
C MET A 165 -16.24 -11.13 -1.64
N ASN A 166 -15.18 -11.37 -2.40
CA ASN A 166 -15.05 -11.03 -3.82
C ASN A 166 -15.12 -12.25 -4.75
N GLU A 167 -15.45 -13.44 -4.23
CA GLU A 167 -15.65 -14.64 -5.04
C GLU A 167 -16.89 -14.53 -5.95
N GLU A 168 -16.91 -15.27 -7.05
CA GLU A 168 -18.06 -15.38 -7.94
C GLU A 168 -19.15 -16.33 -7.37
N LEU A 169 -19.77 -15.91 -6.27
CA LEU A 169 -20.80 -16.65 -5.57
C LEU A 169 -22.09 -15.80 -5.42
N PRO A 170 -23.26 -16.43 -5.15
CA PRO A 170 -24.43 -15.69 -4.77
C PRO A 170 -24.19 -14.76 -3.58
N VAL A 171 -24.70 -13.52 -3.64
CA VAL A 171 -24.44 -12.50 -2.60
C VAL A 171 -24.82 -12.97 -1.19
N GLN A 172 -25.82 -13.83 -1.05
CA GLN A 172 -26.22 -14.40 0.24
C GLN A 172 -25.11 -15.30 0.83
N GLU A 173 -24.41 -16.05 -0.01
CA GLU A 173 -23.29 -16.89 0.42
C GLU A 173 -22.09 -16.04 0.83
N LEU A 174 -21.80 -14.97 0.07
CA LEU A 174 -20.76 -14.01 0.42
C LEU A 174 -21.05 -13.33 1.77
N VAL A 175 -22.29 -12.88 1.97
CA VAL A 175 -22.73 -12.29 3.24
C VAL A 175 -22.61 -13.29 4.39
N ALA A 176 -22.95 -14.56 4.17
CA ALA A 176 -22.78 -15.59 5.20
C ALA A 176 -21.31 -15.80 5.59
N LYS A 177 -20.40 -15.91 4.61
CA LYS A 177 -18.95 -16.02 4.86
C LYS A 177 -18.40 -14.83 5.62
N GLY A 178 -18.73 -13.60 5.20
CA GLY A 178 -18.29 -12.38 5.86
C GLY A 178 -18.83 -12.25 7.28
N THR A 179 -20.11 -12.64 7.51
CA THR A 179 -20.72 -12.67 8.84
C THR A 179 -20.00 -13.66 9.76
N GLU A 180 -19.72 -14.87 9.29
CA GLU A 180 -18.99 -15.90 10.05
C GLU A 180 -17.59 -15.42 10.46
N PHE A 181 -16.87 -14.78 9.54
CA PHE A 181 -15.55 -14.21 9.87
C PHE A 181 -15.67 -13.12 10.94
N LEU A 182 -16.63 -12.20 10.81
CA LEU A 182 -16.80 -11.11 11.78
C LEU A 182 -17.20 -11.64 13.16
N GLU A 183 -18.12 -12.60 13.24
CA GLU A 183 -18.50 -13.26 14.49
C GLU A 183 -17.32 -13.97 15.15
N LYS A 184 -16.49 -14.67 14.36
CA LYS A 184 -15.27 -15.32 14.83
C LYS A 184 -14.29 -14.30 15.41
N LEU A 185 -14.08 -13.18 14.73
CA LEU A 185 -13.20 -12.09 15.16
C LEU A 185 -13.67 -11.50 16.49
N LEU A 186 -14.95 -11.20 16.63
CA LEU A 186 -15.52 -10.62 17.85
C LEU A 186 -15.52 -11.58 19.03
N ALA A 187 -15.61 -12.88 18.77
CA ALA A 187 -15.51 -13.92 19.80
C ALA A 187 -14.06 -14.23 20.21
N MET A 188 -13.07 -13.71 19.52
CA MET A 188 -11.65 -13.94 19.82
C MET A 188 -11.24 -13.25 21.13
N PRO A 189 -10.49 -13.93 22.05
CA PRO A 189 -9.98 -13.30 23.26
C PRO A 189 -9.17 -12.04 22.95
N LYS A 190 -9.30 -11.00 23.80
CA LYS A 190 -8.61 -9.71 23.63
C LYS A 190 -7.10 -9.88 23.42
N GLU A 191 -6.48 -10.72 24.26
CA GLU A 191 -5.05 -10.99 24.22
C GLU A 191 -4.64 -11.56 22.86
N LYS A 192 -5.50 -12.41 22.27
CA LYS A 192 -5.23 -13.03 20.97
C LYS A 192 -5.33 -12.05 19.83
N VAL A 193 -6.30 -11.13 19.86
CA VAL A 193 -6.41 -10.05 18.86
C VAL A 193 -5.21 -9.12 18.96
N LEU A 194 -4.80 -8.78 20.19
CA LEU A 194 -3.70 -7.83 20.43
C LEU A 194 -2.31 -8.41 20.15
N GLU A 195 -2.15 -9.73 20.06
CA GLU A 195 -0.89 -10.37 19.64
C GLU A 195 -0.42 -9.84 18.26
N ASP A 196 -1.36 -9.57 17.35
CA ASP A 196 -1.11 -9.13 15.99
C ASP A 196 -1.32 -7.61 15.79
N ILE A 197 -1.45 -6.84 16.90
CA ILE A 197 -1.60 -5.36 16.86
C ILE A 197 -0.32 -4.70 17.36
N TYR A 198 0.66 -4.59 16.49
CA TYR A 198 1.97 -3.98 16.77
C TYR A 198 2.45 -3.14 15.58
N SER A 199 3.56 -2.43 15.73
CA SER A 199 4.21 -1.68 14.66
C SER A 199 5.48 -2.39 14.21
N VAL A 200 5.75 -2.33 12.92
CA VAL A 200 6.95 -2.87 12.27
C VAL A 200 7.59 -1.81 11.39
N ASP A 201 8.91 -1.92 11.22
CA ASP A 201 9.61 -1.16 10.20
C ASP A 201 9.40 -1.84 8.85
N VAL A 202 8.75 -1.14 7.94
CA VAL A 202 8.43 -1.66 6.60
C VAL A 202 9.51 -1.21 5.62
N LEU A 203 10.26 -2.17 5.04
CA LEU A 203 11.26 -1.87 4.02
C LEU A 203 10.61 -1.45 2.69
N ILE A 204 9.55 -2.16 2.31
CA ILE A 204 8.78 -1.92 1.08
C ILE A 204 7.31 -2.13 1.42
N SER A 205 6.49 -1.13 1.12
CA SER A 205 5.04 -1.24 1.34
C SER A 205 4.45 -2.41 0.55
N PRO A 206 3.58 -3.24 1.16
CA PRO A 206 2.82 -4.26 0.46
C PRO A 206 1.72 -3.67 -0.43
N LYS A 207 1.34 -2.41 -0.20
CA LYS A 207 0.29 -1.71 -0.94
C LYS A 207 0.86 -1.09 -2.22
N ARG A 208 -0.02 -0.85 -3.17
CA ARG A 208 0.32 -0.16 -4.42
C ARG A 208 0.40 1.35 -4.17
N ALA A 209 1.43 2.01 -4.69
CA ALA A 209 1.44 3.47 -4.69
C ALA A 209 0.26 4.00 -5.52
N SER A 210 -0.50 4.94 -4.94
CA SER A 210 -1.57 5.61 -5.68
C SER A 210 -1.02 6.70 -6.59
N SER A 211 -1.78 6.99 -7.63
CA SER A 211 -1.67 8.20 -8.44
C SER A 211 -3.07 8.67 -8.75
N LEU A 212 -3.25 9.96 -9.06
CA LEU A 212 -4.57 10.47 -9.43
C LEU A 212 -5.20 9.63 -10.52
N GLN A 213 -4.45 9.32 -11.58
CA GLN A 213 -4.95 8.52 -12.70
C GLN A 213 -5.45 7.13 -12.24
N ASN A 214 -4.67 6.37 -11.47
CA ASN A 214 -5.09 5.02 -11.07
C ASN A 214 -6.25 5.03 -10.07
N ILE A 215 -6.41 6.09 -9.28
CA ILE A 215 -7.57 6.27 -8.39
C ILE A 215 -8.81 6.66 -9.19
N GLN A 216 -8.69 7.54 -10.18
CA GLN A 216 -9.79 7.86 -11.10
C GLN A 216 -10.29 6.62 -11.84
N GLU A 217 -9.39 5.85 -12.46
CA GLU A 217 -9.73 4.57 -13.13
C GLU A 217 -10.43 3.58 -12.17
N ASN A 218 -9.97 3.53 -10.92
CA ASN A 218 -10.57 2.66 -9.91
C ASN A 218 -11.93 3.15 -9.42
N PHE A 219 -12.18 4.45 -9.41
CA PHE A 219 -13.41 5.06 -8.91
C PHE A 219 -14.51 5.18 -9.97
N GLU A 220 -14.20 5.05 -11.25
CA GLU A 220 -15.09 5.32 -12.39
C GLU A 220 -16.47 4.64 -12.23
N GLU A 221 -16.51 3.33 -12.01
CA GLU A 221 -17.78 2.58 -11.87
C GLU A 221 -18.63 3.09 -10.69
N VAL A 222 -18.00 3.33 -9.54
CA VAL A 222 -18.73 3.80 -8.35
C VAL A 222 -19.18 5.24 -8.50
N TYR A 223 -18.41 6.07 -9.19
CA TYR A 223 -18.78 7.45 -9.50
C TYR A 223 -20.02 7.51 -10.40
N GLU A 224 -20.08 6.71 -11.46
CA GLU A 224 -21.27 6.60 -12.33
C GLU A 224 -22.50 6.11 -11.55
N GLU A 225 -22.33 5.05 -10.74
CA GLU A 225 -23.41 4.50 -9.92
C GLU A 225 -23.91 5.54 -8.90
N ALA A 226 -23.01 6.24 -8.23
CA ALA A 226 -23.34 7.26 -7.25
C ALA A 226 -24.04 8.47 -7.90
N THR A 227 -23.62 8.89 -9.08
CA THR A 227 -24.27 9.95 -9.86
C THR A 227 -25.73 9.59 -10.12
N GLY A 228 -26.02 8.38 -10.58
CA GLY A 228 -27.40 7.90 -10.79
C GLY A 228 -28.20 7.81 -9.49
N ALA A 229 -27.58 7.40 -8.39
CA ALA A 229 -28.21 7.32 -7.09
C ALA A 229 -28.56 8.71 -6.52
N ILE A 230 -27.67 9.69 -6.64
CA ILE A 230 -27.93 11.09 -6.25
C ILE A 230 -29.08 11.68 -7.07
N GLN A 231 -29.08 11.49 -8.38
CA GLN A 231 -30.16 11.97 -9.26
C GLN A 231 -31.53 11.35 -8.93
N SER A 232 -31.55 10.09 -8.56
CA SER A 232 -32.78 9.38 -8.14
C SER A 232 -33.13 9.57 -6.67
N LYS A 233 -32.35 10.32 -5.91
CA LYS A 233 -32.45 10.56 -4.45
C LYS A 233 -32.33 9.28 -3.62
N ASP A 234 -31.61 8.28 -4.13
CA ASP A 234 -31.22 7.09 -3.36
C ASP A 234 -29.90 7.38 -2.61
N PHE A 235 -30.00 8.31 -1.64
CA PHE A 235 -28.86 8.79 -0.88
C PHE A 235 -28.17 7.71 -0.03
N GLU A 236 -28.96 6.76 0.48
CA GLU A 236 -28.41 5.62 1.21
C GLU A 236 -27.47 4.80 0.31
N ARG A 237 -27.89 4.49 -0.92
CA ARG A 237 -27.06 3.78 -1.88
C ARG A 237 -25.78 4.56 -2.21
N ALA A 238 -25.90 5.84 -2.52
CA ALA A 238 -24.74 6.68 -2.83
C ALA A 238 -23.75 6.70 -1.66
N ALA A 239 -24.19 6.99 -0.44
CA ALA A 239 -23.35 7.06 0.74
C ALA A 239 -22.63 5.72 1.00
N VAL A 240 -23.35 4.61 1.00
CA VAL A 240 -22.79 3.29 1.30
C VAL A 240 -21.76 2.88 0.23
N ARG A 241 -22.06 3.09 -1.05
CA ARG A 241 -21.18 2.70 -2.15
C ARG A 241 -19.90 3.52 -2.18
N ILE A 242 -19.98 4.84 -2.02
CA ILE A 242 -18.80 5.71 -1.98
C ILE A 242 -17.95 5.40 -0.75
N THR A 243 -18.55 5.26 0.43
CA THR A 243 -17.82 4.90 1.66
C THR A 243 -17.07 3.58 1.49
N CYS A 244 -17.74 2.54 0.94
CA CYS A 244 -17.11 1.27 0.67
C CYS A 244 -15.89 1.43 -0.26
N LYS A 245 -16.05 2.22 -1.32
CA LYS A 245 -14.98 2.45 -2.30
C LYS A 245 -13.78 3.23 -1.72
N PHE A 246 -14.03 4.21 -0.86
CA PHE A 246 -12.97 4.96 -0.21
C PHE A 246 -12.13 4.08 0.72
N TYR A 247 -12.77 3.25 1.56
CA TYR A 247 -12.04 2.31 2.41
C TYR A 247 -11.38 1.18 1.63
N GLU A 248 -11.98 0.71 0.52
CA GLU A 248 -11.34 -0.23 -0.40
C GLU A 248 -10.05 0.34 -0.97
N ALA A 249 -10.06 1.61 -1.35
CA ALA A 249 -8.87 2.29 -1.86
C ALA A 249 -7.73 2.31 -0.81
N TYR A 250 -8.03 2.58 0.46
CA TYR A 250 -7.06 2.49 1.56
C TYR A 250 -6.56 1.07 1.83
N PHE A 251 -7.37 0.06 1.55
CA PHE A 251 -6.97 -1.33 1.74
C PHE A 251 -5.89 -1.75 0.72
N TYR A 252 -6.03 -1.34 -0.53
CA TYR A 252 -5.12 -1.76 -1.60
C TYR A 252 -3.99 -0.78 -1.92
N ASN A 253 -4.11 0.50 -1.54
CA ASN A 253 -3.18 1.53 -1.97
C ASN A 253 -2.58 2.33 -0.81
N ASP A 254 -1.32 2.75 -1.01
CA ASP A 254 -0.71 3.86 -0.28
C ASP A 254 -1.16 5.15 -0.96
N MET A 255 -1.97 5.94 -0.25
CA MET A 255 -2.58 7.14 -0.81
C MET A 255 -1.60 8.30 -0.89
N GLN A 256 -1.61 9.03 -2.03
CA GLN A 256 -0.97 10.33 -2.14
C GLN A 256 -1.60 11.31 -1.14
N ASP A 257 -0.79 12.25 -0.64
CA ASP A 257 -1.21 13.17 0.44
C ASP A 257 -2.41 14.03 0.06
N ASP A 258 -2.47 14.53 -1.17
CA ASP A 258 -3.56 15.34 -1.71
C ASP A 258 -4.88 14.56 -1.81
N ILE A 259 -4.85 13.35 -2.38
CA ILE A 259 -6.01 12.45 -2.43
C ILE A 259 -6.44 12.06 -1.02
N ASN A 260 -5.47 11.70 -0.17
CA ASN A 260 -5.72 11.35 1.22
C ASN A 260 -6.43 12.47 1.98
N ALA A 261 -6.02 13.73 1.77
CA ALA A 261 -6.66 14.89 2.40
C ALA A 261 -8.14 15.01 2.02
N VAL A 262 -8.49 14.86 0.74
CA VAL A 262 -9.88 14.87 0.25
C VAL A 262 -10.70 13.75 0.91
N LEU A 263 -10.18 12.50 0.88
CA LEU A 263 -10.89 11.34 1.42
C LEU A 263 -11.10 11.45 2.93
N VAL A 264 -10.06 11.84 3.69
CA VAL A 264 -10.14 11.98 5.15
C VAL A 264 -11.14 13.07 5.55
N LYS A 265 -11.11 14.21 4.85
CA LYS A 265 -12.07 15.31 5.08
C LYS A 265 -13.50 14.82 4.85
N ALA A 266 -13.77 14.23 3.70
CA ALA A 266 -15.10 13.75 3.35
C ALA A 266 -15.64 12.69 4.34
N LEU A 267 -14.81 11.71 4.71
CA LEU A 267 -15.19 10.65 5.65
C LEU A 267 -15.49 11.23 7.06
N LYS A 268 -14.69 12.22 7.51
CA LYS A 268 -14.94 12.89 8.80
C LYS A 268 -16.22 13.72 8.78
N GLU A 269 -16.43 14.50 7.73
CA GLU A 269 -17.60 15.38 7.60
C GLU A 269 -18.90 14.59 7.40
N ALA A 270 -18.85 13.46 6.70
CA ALA A 270 -19.99 12.59 6.47
C ALA A 270 -20.36 11.71 7.70
N ALA A 271 -19.41 11.54 8.65
CA ALA A 271 -19.63 10.71 9.83
C ALA A 271 -20.83 11.21 10.65
N GLU A 272 -21.69 10.26 11.07
CA GLU A 272 -22.88 10.53 11.90
C GLU A 272 -23.93 11.45 11.24
N LYS A 273 -23.79 11.73 9.93
CA LYS A 273 -24.77 12.53 9.19
C LYS A 273 -25.89 11.67 8.63
N PRO A 274 -27.11 12.25 8.47
CA PRO A 274 -28.17 11.62 7.69
C PRO A 274 -27.68 11.28 6.28
N PHE A 275 -28.22 10.21 5.68
CA PHE A 275 -27.77 9.73 4.35
C PHE A 275 -27.76 10.80 3.26
N GLU A 276 -28.73 11.73 3.26
CA GLU A 276 -28.78 12.82 2.27
C GLU A 276 -27.57 13.75 2.41
N GLU A 277 -27.23 14.17 3.63
CA GLU A 277 -26.06 15.03 3.87
C GLU A 277 -24.75 14.25 3.60
N ALA A 278 -24.63 13.03 4.14
CA ALA A 278 -23.47 12.20 3.97
C ALA A 278 -23.19 11.88 2.49
N ALA A 279 -24.23 11.52 1.73
CA ALA A 279 -24.11 11.23 0.30
C ALA A 279 -23.62 12.43 -0.49
N ASN A 280 -24.14 13.63 -0.21
CA ASN A 280 -23.71 14.84 -0.91
C ASN A 280 -22.25 15.21 -0.60
N ILE A 281 -21.81 15.06 0.66
CA ILE A 281 -20.40 15.30 1.05
C ILE A 281 -19.48 14.31 0.34
N LEU A 282 -19.79 13.01 0.42
CA LEU A 282 -19.00 11.96 -0.19
C LEU A 282 -18.98 12.05 -1.73
N TYR A 283 -20.13 12.41 -2.32
CA TYR A 283 -20.23 12.62 -3.77
C TYR A 283 -19.37 13.80 -4.23
N THR A 284 -19.40 14.92 -3.52
CA THR A 284 -18.53 16.06 -3.84
C THR A 284 -17.05 15.68 -3.80
N ALA A 285 -16.66 14.85 -2.84
CA ALA A 285 -15.28 14.41 -2.72
C ALA A 285 -14.85 13.49 -3.88
N ILE A 286 -15.69 12.52 -4.27
CA ILE A 286 -15.35 11.65 -5.42
C ILE A 286 -15.39 12.44 -6.73
N ASP A 287 -16.30 13.39 -6.88
CA ASP A 287 -16.42 14.30 -8.04
C ASP A 287 -15.14 15.13 -8.20
N ASN A 288 -14.67 15.78 -7.13
CA ASN A 288 -13.41 16.52 -7.12
C ASN A 288 -12.20 15.66 -7.55
N ILE A 289 -12.15 14.40 -7.08
CA ILE A 289 -11.09 13.47 -7.48
C ILE A 289 -11.20 13.14 -8.96
N MET A 290 -12.41 12.89 -9.47
CA MET A 290 -12.64 12.55 -10.87
C MET A 290 -12.33 13.72 -11.82
N GLU A 291 -12.61 14.95 -11.41
CA GLU A 291 -12.26 16.16 -12.16
C GLU A 291 -10.79 16.58 -11.99
N GLY A 292 -10.07 15.98 -11.04
CA GLY A 292 -8.68 16.33 -10.71
C GLY A 292 -8.56 17.63 -9.92
N GLU A 293 -9.65 18.08 -9.31
CA GLU A 293 -9.71 19.27 -8.46
C GLU A 293 -9.31 18.92 -7.01
N LEU A 294 -8.02 18.60 -6.84
CA LEU A 294 -7.44 18.32 -5.53
C LEU A 294 -6.92 19.64 -4.94
N GLU A 295 -7.77 20.41 -4.29
CA GLU A 295 -7.29 21.54 -3.49
C GLU A 295 -6.62 20.98 -2.22
N PRO A 296 -5.33 21.25 -2.02
CA PRO A 296 -4.68 20.92 -0.77
C PRO A 296 -5.26 21.81 0.33
N ASP A 297 -6.28 21.31 1.05
CA ASP A 297 -6.73 21.95 2.28
C ASP A 297 -5.67 21.69 3.37
N TYR A 298 -4.67 22.56 3.41
CA TYR A 298 -3.65 22.57 4.48
C TYR A 298 -4.22 22.85 5.88
N GLY A 299 -5.55 22.92 6.03
CA GLY A 299 -6.22 23.30 7.28
C GLY A 299 -6.37 22.20 8.33
N VAL A 300 -6.05 20.93 8.02
CA VAL A 300 -6.33 19.80 8.96
C VAL A 300 -5.07 19.28 9.66
N PHE A 301 -3.88 19.54 9.13
CA PHE A 301 -2.63 19.36 9.86
C PHE A 301 -1.89 20.68 9.85
N ASP A 302 -2.00 21.42 10.94
CA ASP A 302 -1.08 22.49 11.23
C ASP A 302 0.31 21.87 11.45
N ALA A 303 0.98 21.55 10.31
CA ALA A 303 2.35 21.03 10.29
C ALA A 303 3.32 22.02 10.98
N MET A 304 2.84 23.24 11.25
CA MET A 304 3.59 24.24 11.98
C MET A 304 3.71 23.95 13.48
N ASP A 305 2.82 23.15 14.06
CA ASP A 305 2.87 22.78 15.47
C ASP A 305 3.62 21.46 15.76
N ASN A 306 4.02 20.72 14.72
CA ASN A 306 4.84 19.53 14.91
C ASN A 306 6.33 19.87 14.72
N PRO A 307 7.14 19.92 15.80
CA PRO A 307 8.55 20.28 15.71
C PRO A 307 9.37 19.32 14.80
N ILE A 308 8.95 18.06 14.66
CA ILE A 308 9.62 17.07 13.80
C ILE A 308 9.30 17.35 12.33
N ALA A 309 8.04 17.65 12.00
CA ALA A 309 7.63 17.99 10.63
C ALA A 309 8.29 19.30 10.16
N LYS A 310 8.40 20.29 11.05
CA LYS A 310 9.09 21.56 10.80
C LYS A 310 10.59 21.33 10.52
N GLN A 311 11.24 20.49 11.30
CA GLN A 311 12.65 20.15 11.14
C GLN A 311 12.90 19.36 9.85
N MET A 312 12.00 18.44 9.47
CA MET A 312 12.09 17.70 8.19
C MET A 312 11.85 18.64 6.99
N MET A 313 10.92 19.58 7.09
CA MET A 313 10.63 20.55 6.04
C MET A 313 11.76 21.57 5.86
N GLU A 314 12.39 22.01 6.96
CA GLU A 314 13.58 22.87 6.94
C GLU A 314 14.79 22.13 6.35
N GLN A 315 15.00 20.84 6.68
CA GLN A 315 16.06 20.02 6.09
C GLN A 315 15.81 19.74 4.60
N ALA A 316 14.57 19.42 4.21
CA ALA A 316 14.21 19.21 2.80
C ALA A 316 14.39 20.49 1.99
N SER A 317 13.98 21.65 2.53
CA SER A 317 14.16 22.96 1.91
C SER A 317 15.64 23.35 1.79
N ALA A 318 16.43 23.12 2.83
CA ALA A 318 17.88 23.38 2.81
C ALA A 318 18.61 22.48 1.80
N THR A 319 18.20 21.20 1.72
CA THR A 319 18.75 20.25 0.75
C THR A 319 18.38 20.62 -0.69
N ALA A 320 17.14 21.05 -0.92
CA ALA A 320 16.67 21.52 -2.23
C ALA A 320 17.40 22.81 -2.65
N ALA A 321 17.60 23.76 -1.74
CA ALA A 321 18.32 24.99 -1.99
C ALA A 321 19.81 24.74 -2.32
N ALA A 322 20.47 23.85 -1.55
CA ALA A 322 21.85 23.45 -1.80
C ALA A 322 22.00 22.70 -3.14
N MET A 323 21.00 21.90 -3.52
CA MET A 323 20.98 21.20 -4.81
C MET A 323 20.78 22.18 -5.97
N GLN A 324 19.93 23.19 -5.78
CA GLN A 324 19.68 24.23 -6.78
C GLN A 324 20.91 25.17 -6.95
N GLU A 325 21.59 25.49 -5.86
CA GLU A 325 22.83 26.28 -5.91
C GLU A 325 23.95 25.52 -6.63
N LYS A 326 24.19 24.25 -6.29
CA LYS A 326 25.14 23.37 -6.99
C LYS A 326 24.79 23.19 -8.47
N MET A 327 23.52 23.08 -8.81
CA MET A 327 23.08 22.96 -10.19
C MET A 327 23.33 24.25 -10.97
N THR A 328 23.14 25.40 -10.34
CA THR A 328 23.43 26.71 -10.93
C THR A 328 24.94 26.93 -11.09
N GLU A 329 25.75 26.58 -10.11
CA GLU A 329 27.22 26.61 -10.20
C GLU A 329 27.74 25.67 -11.29
N THR A 330 27.18 24.45 -11.37
CA THR A 330 27.59 23.48 -12.38
C THR A 330 27.24 23.96 -13.79
N MET A 331 26.02 24.50 -13.97
CA MET A 331 25.61 25.09 -15.26
C MET A 331 26.39 26.36 -15.65
N GLY A 332 26.85 27.13 -14.65
CA GLY A 332 27.64 28.34 -14.84
C GLY A 332 29.13 28.08 -15.05
N SER A 333 29.59 26.83 -14.91
CA SER A 333 31.02 26.53 -15.06
C SER A 333 31.54 26.82 -16.47
N GLU A 334 32.74 27.39 -16.56
CA GLU A 334 33.40 27.72 -17.85
C GLU A 334 33.48 26.50 -18.77
N ASP A 335 33.64 25.32 -18.21
CA ASP A 335 33.74 24.05 -18.91
C ASP A 335 32.42 23.67 -19.60
N ILE A 336 31.28 23.86 -18.94
CA ILE A 336 29.94 23.54 -19.51
C ILE A 336 29.58 24.57 -20.59
N GLN A 337 29.86 25.85 -20.34
CA GLN A 337 29.65 26.88 -21.34
C GLN A 337 30.52 26.66 -22.60
N ALA A 338 31.77 26.22 -22.44
CA ALA A 338 32.68 25.88 -23.54
C ALA A 338 32.14 24.67 -24.36
N ILE A 339 31.58 23.66 -23.70
CA ILE A 339 30.96 22.50 -24.38
C ILE A 339 29.70 22.95 -25.16
N GLN A 340 28.83 23.75 -24.54
CA GLN A 340 27.63 24.27 -25.17
C GLN A 340 27.95 25.13 -26.42
N LYS A 341 28.99 25.94 -26.34
CA LYS A 341 29.46 26.74 -27.50
C LYS A 341 29.95 25.85 -28.63
N LYS A 342 30.75 24.83 -28.35
CA LYS A 342 31.23 23.86 -29.34
C LYS A 342 30.07 23.03 -29.94
N MET A 343 29.04 22.72 -29.17
CA MET A 343 27.84 22.07 -29.66
C MET A 343 27.08 22.97 -30.66
N ALA A 344 26.96 24.27 -30.37
CA ALA A 344 26.35 25.22 -31.28
C ALA A 344 27.14 25.34 -32.61
N GLU A 345 28.48 25.40 -32.51
CA GLU A 345 29.37 25.43 -33.67
C GLU A 345 29.27 24.13 -34.51
N ALA A 346 29.21 22.98 -33.87
CA ALA A 346 29.05 21.68 -34.55
C ALA A 346 27.70 21.56 -35.25
N MET A 347 26.65 22.13 -34.69
CA MET A 347 25.31 22.17 -35.28
C MET A 347 25.24 23.10 -36.47
N GLU A 348 25.89 24.27 -36.39
CA GLU A 348 25.97 25.26 -37.46
C GLU A 348 26.73 24.74 -38.71
N HIS A 349 27.76 23.88 -38.44
CA HIS A 349 28.54 23.21 -39.49
C HIS A 349 27.99 21.88 -39.95
N GLY A 350 26.84 21.45 -39.44
CA GLY A 350 26.18 20.18 -39.80
C GLY A 350 26.93 18.90 -39.34
N ASN A 351 27.90 19.05 -38.42
CA ASN A 351 28.69 17.93 -37.89
C ASN A 351 27.98 17.21 -36.74
N MET A 352 26.98 16.37 -37.11
CA MET A 352 26.14 15.64 -36.17
C MET A 352 26.92 14.65 -35.31
N ALA A 353 28.03 14.09 -35.82
CA ALA A 353 28.84 13.13 -35.04
C ALA A 353 29.56 13.84 -33.85
N GLU A 354 30.07 15.06 -34.10
CA GLU A 354 30.72 15.86 -33.07
C GLU A 354 29.72 16.43 -32.07
N TYR A 355 28.51 16.83 -32.55
CA TYR A 355 27.42 17.21 -31.66
C TYR A 355 27.02 16.11 -30.67
N MET A 356 26.83 14.89 -31.16
CA MET A 356 26.48 13.73 -30.31
C MET A 356 27.57 13.38 -29.28
N LYS A 357 28.83 13.52 -29.67
CA LYS A 357 29.97 13.31 -28.76
C LYS A 357 29.97 14.36 -27.65
N LEU A 358 29.82 15.62 -27.99
CA LEU A 358 29.77 16.74 -27.06
C LEU A 358 28.53 16.68 -26.14
N ALA A 359 27.40 16.20 -26.64
CA ALA A 359 26.21 15.96 -25.83
C ALA A 359 26.46 14.86 -24.77
N GLY A 360 27.17 13.79 -25.11
CA GLY A 360 27.60 12.77 -24.17
C GLY A 360 28.57 13.29 -23.11
N GLU A 361 29.53 14.12 -23.50
CA GLU A 361 30.48 14.79 -22.56
C GLU A 361 29.75 15.74 -21.61
N LEU A 362 28.78 16.49 -22.10
CA LEU A 362 27.94 17.38 -21.30
C LEU A 362 27.13 16.61 -20.25
N GLN A 363 26.48 15.51 -20.67
CA GLN A 363 25.71 14.66 -19.79
C GLN A 363 26.59 14.03 -18.69
N GLN A 364 27.79 13.56 -19.04
CA GLN A 364 28.73 12.96 -18.10
C GLN A 364 29.25 13.97 -17.07
N LYS A 365 29.56 15.21 -17.50
CA LYS A 365 29.97 16.30 -16.60
C LYS A 365 28.85 16.78 -15.69
N MET A 366 27.60 16.86 -16.19
CA MET A 366 26.44 17.19 -15.36
C MET A 366 26.17 16.12 -14.31
N MET A 367 26.26 14.84 -14.66
CA MET A 367 26.09 13.74 -13.70
C MET A 367 27.26 13.66 -12.69
N GLY A 368 28.50 13.87 -13.12
CA GLY A 368 29.68 13.87 -12.24
C GLY A 368 29.66 15.01 -11.23
N GLY A 369 29.09 16.17 -11.56
CA GLY A 369 28.91 17.29 -10.63
C GLY A 369 27.82 17.06 -9.58
N MET A 370 26.84 16.20 -9.84
CA MET A 370 25.75 15.88 -8.91
C MET A 370 26.12 14.82 -7.84
N PHE A 371 27.12 13.99 -8.08
CA PHE A 371 27.45 12.83 -7.22
C PHE A 371 28.77 12.94 -6.47
N ASN A 372 29.44 14.09 -6.43
CA ASN A 372 30.57 14.32 -5.54
C ASN A 372 30.05 14.81 -4.17
N PHE A 373 29.77 13.83 -3.29
CA PHE A 373 29.59 14.00 -1.86
C PHE A 373 30.90 13.76 -1.10
#